data_b4e9f9e3db0b71dbb35cf061c97ced4d
#
_entry.id   b4e9f9e3db0b71dbb35cf061c97ced4d
#
_cell.length_a   1.000
_cell.length_b   1.000
_cell.length_c   1.000
_cell.angle_alpha   90.00
_cell.angle_beta   90.00
_cell.angle_gamma   90.00
#
_symmetry.space_group_name_H-M   'P 1'
#
loop_
_entity.id
_entity.type
_entity.pdbx_description
1 polymer ?
#
loop_
_entity_poly.entity_id
_entity_poly.type
_entity_poly.pdbx_seq_one_letter_code
_entity_poly.pdbx_strand_id
1 'polypeptide(L)'
;MTIKNQSTINEEHINDLRAAFEHRATWFQLLLEEARKKGLDWDDFARKAIFRCGCFHGDVKFSHTGDMATFAAEFANPLVKKIFEMDVQEVSDDRFVVEFHYCPLVNAWLKQTQDEQEIDKLCDIAMDGDRGIVSSFPGFSMDLQDTIAKGGNCCRIVITKK
;
A
#
# COMPACT_ATOMS: atom_id res chain seq x y z
N MET A 1 -19.79 10.05 -3.00
CA MET A 1 -18.47 9.43 -2.79
C MET A 1 -18.55 8.49 -1.60
N THR A 2 -18.21 7.24 -1.78
CA THR A 2 -18.24 6.20 -0.74
C THR A 2 -16.90 6.09 -0.01
N ILE A 3 -15.81 6.50 -0.67
CA ILE A 3 -14.46 6.45 -0.11
C ILE A 3 -14.33 7.43 1.06
N LYS A 4 -14.01 6.89 2.24
CA LYS A 4 -13.73 7.64 3.46
C LYS A 4 -12.25 7.46 3.81
N ASN A 5 -11.49 8.55 3.81
CA ASN A 5 -10.05 8.52 4.06
C ASN A 5 -9.65 9.75 4.90
N GLN A 6 -10.07 9.77 6.16
CA GLN A 6 -9.81 10.87 7.09
C GLN A 6 -8.75 10.46 8.10
N SER A 7 -7.69 11.26 8.18
CA SER A 7 -6.63 11.03 9.16
C SER A 7 -7.03 11.51 10.55
N THR A 8 -6.60 10.78 11.56
CA THR A 8 -6.75 11.13 12.99
C THR A 8 -5.43 11.64 13.59
N ILE A 9 -4.28 11.28 13.01
CA ILE A 9 -2.97 11.75 13.45
C ILE A 9 -2.65 13.07 12.75
N ASN A 10 -2.35 14.10 13.54
CA ASN A 10 -1.96 15.43 13.06
C ASN A 10 -0.64 15.87 13.73
N GLU A 11 0.46 15.25 13.32
CA GLU A 11 1.83 15.60 13.71
C GLU A 11 2.54 16.23 12.51
N GLU A 12 3.23 17.36 12.67
CA GLU A 12 3.86 18.12 11.59
C GLU A 12 4.76 17.23 10.72
N HIS A 13 5.69 16.52 11.34
CA HIS A 13 6.62 15.66 10.61
C HIS A 13 5.93 14.46 9.92
N ILE A 14 4.81 13.96 10.45
CA ILE A 14 4.01 12.91 9.77
C ILE A 14 3.28 13.50 8.56
N ASN A 15 2.77 14.73 8.68
CA ASN A 15 2.13 15.42 7.57
C ASN A 15 3.12 15.70 6.43
N ASP A 16 4.38 16.08 6.75
CA ASP A 16 5.44 16.26 5.74
C ASP A 16 5.75 14.95 4.99
N LEU A 17 5.83 13.84 5.72
CA LEU A 17 6.02 12.52 5.09
C LEU A 17 4.81 12.13 4.23
N ARG A 18 3.60 12.36 4.72
CA ARG A 18 2.38 12.13 3.93
C ARG A 18 2.36 12.96 2.66
N ALA A 19 2.78 14.21 2.73
CA ALA A 19 2.89 15.07 1.54
C ALA A 19 3.86 14.49 0.50
N ALA A 20 4.97 13.89 0.91
CA ALA A 20 5.89 13.19 0.01
C ALA A 20 5.24 11.93 -0.62
N PHE A 21 4.45 11.17 0.14
CA PHE A 21 3.68 10.04 -0.39
C PHE A 21 2.59 10.50 -1.36
N GLU A 22 1.89 11.58 -1.06
CA GLU A 22 0.89 12.18 -1.95
C GLU A 22 1.52 12.67 -3.27
N HIS A 23 2.70 13.30 -3.20
CA HIS A 23 3.43 13.71 -4.40
C HIS A 23 3.79 12.51 -5.28
N ARG A 24 4.29 11.42 -4.68
CA ARG A 24 4.55 10.17 -5.39
C ARG A 24 3.28 9.59 -6.03
N ALA A 25 2.16 9.61 -5.32
CA ALA A 25 0.88 9.11 -5.82
C ALA A 25 0.33 9.97 -6.97
N THR A 26 0.51 11.28 -6.89
CA THR A 26 0.18 12.21 -7.99
C THR A 26 1.01 11.92 -9.23
N TRP A 27 2.32 11.76 -9.11
CA TRP A 27 3.19 11.35 -10.20
C TRP A 27 2.72 10.04 -10.85
N PHE A 28 2.43 9.05 -10.00
CA PHE A 28 1.99 7.74 -10.45
C PHE A 28 0.73 7.83 -11.31
N GLN A 29 -0.30 8.53 -10.84
CA GLN A 29 -1.55 8.72 -11.59
C GLN A 29 -1.31 9.46 -12.91
N LEU A 30 -0.61 10.60 -12.88
CA LEU A 30 -0.37 11.40 -14.08
C LEU A 30 0.44 10.64 -15.15
N LEU A 31 1.43 9.84 -14.74
CA LEU A 31 2.18 8.97 -15.66
C LEU A 31 1.28 7.91 -16.30
N LEU A 32 0.37 7.32 -15.53
CA LEU A 32 -0.59 6.34 -16.05
C LEU A 32 -1.61 6.97 -17.00
N GLU A 33 -2.06 8.20 -16.73
CA GLU A 33 -2.91 8.94 -17.65
C GLU A 33 -2.22 9.20 -18.99
N GLU A 34 -0.96 9.61 -18.97
CA GLU A 34 -0.17 9.80 -20.20
C GLU A 34 0.06 8.47 -20.95
N ALA A 35 0.28 7.36 -20.22
CA ALA A 35 0.36 6.04 -20.82
C ALA A 35 -0.96 5.65 -21.51
N ARG A 36 -2.10 5.88 -20.87
CA ARG A 36 -3.44 5.64 -21.43
C ARG A 36 -3.69 6.48 -22.71
N LYS A 37 -3.30 7.75 -22.71
CA LYS A 37 -3.39 8.61 -23.91
C LYS A 37 -2.58 8.07 -25.08
N LYS A 38 -1.55 7.28 -24.82
CA LYS A 38 -0.71 6.60 -25.82
C LYS A 38 -1.20 5.18 -26.16
N GLY A 39 -2.38 4.79 -25.65
CA GLY A 39 -2.98 3.47 -25.91
C GLY A 39 -2.39 2.34 -25.11
N LEU A 40 -1.65 2.63 -24.04
CA LEU A 40 -1.11 1.62 -23.13
C LEU A 40 -2.13 1.30 -22.02
N ASP A 41 -2.32 0.03 -21.74
CA ASP A 41 -3.12 -0.42 -20.59
C ASP A 41 -2.35 -0.24 -19.29
N TRP A 42 -3.03 0.21 -18.23
CA TRP A 42 -2.40 0.47 -16.95
C TRP A 42 -1.85 -0.79 -16.29
N ASP A 43 -2.54 -1.92 -16.40
CA ASP A 43 -2.07 -3.18 -15.84
C ASP A 43 -0.77 -3.62 -16.51
N ASP A 44 -0.72 -3.62 -17.84
CA ASP A 44 0.46 -4.01 -18.59
C ASP A 44 1.63 -3.06 -18.38
N PHE A 45 1.34 -1.76 -18.26
CA PHE A 45 2.35 -0.73 -18.13
C PHE A 45 2.95 -0.67 -16.72
N ALA A 46 2.11 -0.73 -15.67
CA ALA A 46 2.50 -0.35 -14.32
C ALA A 46 2.72 -1.54 -13.36
N ARG A 47 1.90 -2.60 -13.40
CA ARG A 47 1.94 -3.66 -12.37
C ARG A 47 3.32 -4.27 -12.19
N LYS A 48 3.97 -4.65 -13.27
CA LYS A 48 5.32 -5.25 -13.21
C LYS A 48 6.36 -4.28 -12.62
N ALA A 49 6.24 -2.99 -12.92
CA ALA A 49 7.15 -1.98 -12.39
C ALA A 49 6.96 -1.78 -10.89
N ILE A 50 5.70 -1.69 -10.44
CA ILE A 50 5.37 -1.53 -9.01
C ILE A 50 5.73 -2.79 -8.22
N PHE A 51 5.46 -3.98 -8.76
CA PHE A 51 5.87 -5.25 -8.16
C PHE A 51 7.39 -5.33 -7.98
N ARG A 52 8.16 -4.98 -9.02
CA ARG A 52 9.64 -4.92 -8.94
C ARG A 52 10.14 -3.92 -7.91
N CYS A 53 9.45 -2.78 -7.78
CA CYS A 53 9.75 -1.81 -6.73
C CYS A 53 9.56 -2.44 -5.34
N GLY A 54 8.49 -3.21 -5.16
CA GLY A 54 8.25 -3.99 -3.94
C GLY A 54 9.35 -5.00 -3.66
N CYS A 55 9.74 -5.81 -4.66
CA CYS A 55 10.85 -6.76 -4.53
C CYS A 55 12.15 -6.05 -4.10
N PHE A 56 12.49 -4.94 -4.76
CA PHE A 56 13.67 -4.15 -4.40
C PHE A 56 13.62 -3.70 -2.93
N HIS A 57 12.47 -3.23 -2.45
CA HIS A 57 12.32 -2.84 -1.05
C HIS A 57 12.34 -4.04 -0.09
N GLY A 58 11.74 -5.16 -0.46
CA GLY A 58 11.84 -6.43 0.27
C GLY A 58 13.29 -6.87 0.44
N ASP A 59 14.09 -6.74 -0.61
CA ASP A 59 15.49 -7.16 -0.60
C ASP A 59 16.42 -6.23 0.20
N VAL A 60 16.17 -4.90 0.19
CA VAL A 60 17.11 -3.94 0.79
C VAL A 60 16.71 -3.41 2.17
N LYS A 61 15.44 -3.54 2.56
CA LYS A 61 14.92 -2.94 3.80
C LYS A 61 14.51 -3.95 4.87
N PHE A 62 14.43 -5.22 4.50
CA PHE A 62 13.98 -6.29 5.38
C PHE A 62 15.10 -7.29 5.67
N SER A 63 15.04 -7.95 6.82
CA SER A 63 16.08 -8.86 7.31
C SER A 63 16.07 -10.26 6.69
N HIS A 64 15.25 -10.52 5.66
CA HIS A 64 15.09 -11.83 5.00
C HIS A 64 14.77 -12.97 5.98
N THR A 65 14.02 -12.66 7.00
CA THR A 65 13.64 -13.58 8.06
C THR A 65 12.56 -14.58 7.63
N GLY A 66 12.55 -15.76 8.22
CA GLY A 66 11.40 -16.67 8.21
C GLY A 66 10.50 -16.54 9.44
N ASP A 67 10.81 -15.59 10.34
CA ASP A 67 10.06 -15.31 11.55
C ASP A 67 8.97 -14.26 11.28
N MET A 68 7.72 -14.62 11.56
CA MET A 68 6.58 -13.75 11.28
C MET A 68 6.57 -12.51 12.17
N ALA A 69 7.01 -12.62 13.42
CA ALA A 69 7.02 -11.48 14.35
C ALA A 69 8.03 -10.42 13.92
N THR A 70 9.22 -10.86 13.49
CA THR A 70 10.26 -9.97 12.95
C THR A 70 9.76 -9.29 11.66
N PHE A 71 9.20 -10.06 10.72
CA PHE A 71 8.63 -9.49 9.50
C PHE A 71 7.54 -8.46 9.80
N ALA A 72 6.61 -8.78 10.70
CA ALA A 72 5.53 -7.86 11.09
C ALA A 72 6.07 -6.55 11.70
N ALA A 73 7.11 -6.62 12.53
CA ALA A 73 7.74 -5.44 13.13
C ALA A 73 8.45 -4.56 12.10
N GLU A 74 9.05 -5.14 11.07
CA GLU A 74 9.68 -4.41 9.96
C GLU A 74 8.65 -3.82 9.02
N PHE A 75 7.60 -4.56 8.67
CA PHE A 75 6.53 -4.12 7.78
C PHE A 75 5.73 -2.98 8.42
N ALA A 76 5.25 -3.16 9.65
CA ALA A 76 4.50 -2.18 10.42
C ALA A 76 5.41 -1.45 11.43
N ASN A 77 6.55 -0.92 10.97
CA ASN A 77 7.44 -0.16 11.83
C ASN A 77 6.78 1.13 12.37
N PRO A 78 7.27 1.71 13.48
CA PRO A 78 6.60 2.82 14.16
C PRO A 78 6.28 4.03 13.28
N LEU A 79 7.15 4.35 12.32
CA LEU A 79 6.96 5.48 11.42
C LEU A 79 5.87 5.21 10.39
N VAL A 80 5.93 4.05 9.73
CA VAL A 80 4.95 3.63 8.72
C VAL A 80 3.56 3.47 9.35
N LYS A 81 3.50 2.95 10.59
CA LYS A 81 2.25 2.88 11.37
C LYS A 81 1.58 4.25 11.53
N LYS A 82 2.36 5.30 11.81
CA LYS A 82 1.80 6.66 11.93
C LYS A 82 1.37 7.24 10.57
N ILE A 83 2.16 7.02 9.52
CA ILE A 83 1.87 7.55 8.17
C ILE A 83 0.52 7.02 7.65
N PHE A 84 0.29 5.70 7.78
CA PHE A 84 -0.89 5.02 7.25
C PHE A 84 -1.96 4.73 8.32
N GLU A 85 -1.75 5.18 9.56
CA GLU A 85 -2.60 4.87 10.71
C GLU A 85 -2.88 3.36 10.80
N MET A 86 -1.78 2.58 10.83
CA MET A 86 -1.86 1.13 10.89
C MET A 86 -2.18 0.64 12.28
N ASP A 87 -3.07 -0.34 12.34
CA ASP A 87 -3.39 -1.11 13.53
C ASP A 87 -3.08 -2.60 13.30
N VAL A 88 -2.20 -3.14 14.14
CA VAL A 88 -1.81 -4.55 14.09
C VAL A 88 -2.83 -5.36 14.88
N GLN A 89 -3.62 -6.16 14.16
CA GLN A 89 -4.70 -6.95 14.73
C GLN A 89 -4.24 -8.28 15.29
N GLU A 90 -3.24 -8.89 14.64
CA GLU A 90 -2.73 -10.21 15.01
C GLU A 90 -1.27 -10.35 14.58
N VAL A 91 -0.47 -10.93 15.48
CA VAL A 91 0.87 -11.47 15.16
C VAL A 91 1.00 -12.80 15.87
N SER A 92 1.12 -13.86 15.12
CA SER A 92 1.39 -15.22 15.59
C SER A 92 2.55 -15.84 14.78
N ASP A 93 2.95 -17.06 15.11
CA ASP A 93 4.03 -17.74 14.39
C ASP A 93 3.72 -17.95 12.90
N ASP A 94 2.43 -18.05 12.56
CA ASP A 94 1.97 -18.41 11.22
C ASP A 94 1.17 -17.29 10.54
N ARG A 95 0.84 -16.21 11.25
CA ARG A 95 -0.08 -15.20 10.75
C ARG A 95 0.22 -13.80 11.26
N PHE A 96 0.14 -12.83 10.34
CA PHE A 96 0.17 -11.40 10.63
C PHE A 96 -1.02 -10.71 9.95
N VAL A 97 -1.79 -9.95 10.73
CA VAL A 97 -2.94 -9.17 10.24
C VAL A 97 -2.75 -7.71 10.61
N VAL A 98 -2.85 -6.85 9.62
CA VAL A 98 -2.73 -5.40 9.78
C VAL A 98 -3.83 -4.67 9.03
N GLU A 99 -4.36 -3.63 9.64
CA GLU A 99 -5.32 -2.71 9.05
C GLU A 99 -4.72 -1.31 8.89
N PHE A 100 -4.99 -0.67 7.76
CA PHE A 100 -4.61 0.70 7.46
C PHE A 100 -5.88 1.54 7.49
N HIS A 101 -5.95 2.53 8.37
CA HIS A 101 -7.13 3.38 8.54
C HIS A 101 -7.02 4.70 7.81
N TYR A 102 -5.86 5.02 7.25
CA TYR A 102 -5.59 6.17 6.40
C TYR A 102 -4.60 5.80 5.30
N CYS A 103 -4.79 6.35 4.10
CA CYS A 103 -3.87 6.17 2.99
C CYS A 103 -3.56 7.52 2.31
N PRO A 104 -2.31 8.03 2.38
CA PRO A 104 -1.94 9.26 1.70
C PRO A 104 -2.00 9.15 0.18
N LEU A 105 -1.87 7.93 -0.40
CA LEU A 105 -2.01 7.73 -1.83
C LEU A 105 -3.47 7.98 -2.27
N VAL A 106 -4.43 7.37 -1.58
CA VAL A 106 -5.86 7.59 -1.81
C VAL A 106 -6.21 9.07 -1.63
N ASN A 107 -5.63 9.74 -0.62
CA ASN A 107 -5.84 11.17 -0.41
C ASN A 107 -5.38 12.02 -1.61
N ALA A 108 -4.26 11.67 -2.24
CA ALA A 108 -3.79 12.34 -3.44
C ALA A 108 -4.73 12.11 -4.63
N TRP A 109 -5.16 10.87 -4.85
CA TRP A 109 -6.05 10.53 -5.97
C TRP A 109 -7.43 11.16 -5.85
N LEU A 110 -7.99 11.24 -4.63
CA LEU A 110 -9.25 11.97 -4.36
C LEU A 110 -9.19 13.47 -4.72
N LYS A 111 -7.99 14.06 -4.77
CA LYS A 111 -7.77 15.44 -5.23
C LYS A 111 -7.71 15.55 -6.75
N GLN A 112 -7.46 14.45 -7.47
CA GLN A 112 -7.25 14.43 -8.92
C GLN A 112 -8.50 13.97 -9.68
N THR A 113 -9.25 13.00 -9.13
CA THR A 113 -10.43 12.42 -9.77
C THR A 113 -11.56 12.17 -8.78
N GLN A 114 -12.79 12.16 -9.28
CA GLN A 114 -13.98 11.73 -8.54
C GLN A 114 -14.45 10.33 -8.97
N ASP A 115 -13.75 9.72 -9.90
CA ASP A 115 -14.04 8.36 -10.36
C ASP A 115 -13.47 7.34 -9.35
N GLU A 116 -14.38 6.82 -8.51
CA GLU A 116 -14.01 5.83 -7.48
C GLU A 116 -13.49 4.52 -8.08
N GLN A 117 -13.91 4.15 -9.31
CA GLN A 117 -13.40 2.96 -9.99
C GLN A 117 -11.93 3.17 -10.43
N GLU A 118 -11.60 4.38 -10.87
CA GLU A 118 -10.22 4.75 -11.19
C GLU A 118 -9.33 4.72 -9.94
N ILE A 119 -9.83 5.25 -8.82
CA ILE A 119 -9.10 5.23 -7.54
C ILE A 119 -8.88 3.79 -7.06
N ASP A 120 -9.88 2.91 -7.15
CA ASP A 120 -9.73 1.49 -6.81
C ASP A 120 -8.69 0.81 -7.70
N LYS A 121 -8.71 1.09 -9.00
CA LYS A 121 -7.71 0.58 -9.95
C LYS A 121 -6.29 1.03 -9.62
N LEU A 122 -6.09 2.32 -9.32
CA LEU A 122 -4.82 2.88 -8.90
C LEU A 122 -4.31 2.22 -7.61
N CYS A 123 -5.21 2.02 -6.65
CA CYS A 123 -4.91 1.34 -5.39
C CYS A 123 -4.48 -0.11 -5.62
N ASP A 124 -5.22 -0.88 -6.40
CA ASP A 124 -4.90 -2.28 -6.66
C ASP A 124 -3.53 -2.45 -7.36
N ILE A 125 -3.21 -1.56 -8.31
CA ILE A 125 -1.87 -1.54 -8.93
C ILE A 125 -0.80 -1.14 -7.91
N ALA A 126 -1.05 -0.14 -7.06
CA ALA A 126 -0.10 0.29 -6.03
C ALA A 126 0.18 -0.82 -5.00
N MET A 127 -0.83 -1.66 -4.69
CA MET A 127 -0.68 -2.82 -3.81
C MET A 127 0.25 -3.91 -4.36
N ASP A 128 0.61 -3.86 -5.64
CA ASP A 128 1.66 -4.73 -6.18
C ASP A 128 3.03 -4.43 -5.56
N GLY A 129 3.21 -3.25 -4.96
CA GLY A 129 4.37 -2.95 -4.12
C GLY A 129 4.45 -3.86 -2.89
N ASP A 130 3.36 -3.98 -2.16
CA ASP A 130 3.31 -4.86 -0.97
C ASP A 130 3.39 -6.34 -1.36
N ARG A 131 2.73 -6.74 -2.44
CA ARG A 131 2.85 -8.10 -3.01
C ARG A 131 4.30 -8.41 -3.40
N GLY A 132 5.02 -7.43 -3.96
CA GLY A 132 6.45 -7.52 -4.29
C GLY A 132 7.32 -7.69 -3.04
N ILE A 133 7.08 -6.90 -1.98
CA ILE A 133 7.77 -7.05 -0.70
C ILE A 133 7.59 -8.49 -0.18
N VAL A 134 6.35 -8.95 -0.07
CA VAL A 134 6.07 -10.29 0.48
C VAL A 134 6.63 -11.40 -0.40
N SER A 135 6.71 -11.20 -1.72
CA SER A 135 7.30 -12.19 -2.65
C SER A 135 8.79 -12.44 -2.42
N SER A 136 9.51 -11.50 -1.78
CA SER A 136 10.91 -11.68 -1.35
C SER A 136 11.03 -12.68 -0.18
N PHE A 137 9.91 -13.11 0.40
CA PHE A 137 9.85 -14.09 1.50
C PHE A 137 9.12 -15.35 1.02
N PRO A 138 9.85 -16.37 0.51
CA PRO A 138 9.23 -17.55 -0.11
C PRO A 138 8.28 -18.34 0.80
N GLY A 139 8.48 -18.24 2.12
CA GLY A 139 7.65 -18.88 3.14
C GLY A 139 6.34 -18.14 3.45
N PHE A 140 6.12 -16.93 2.89
CA PHE A 140 4.95 -16.13 3.19
C PHE A 140 4.03 -15.98 1.97
N SER A 141 2.76 -15.76 2.24
CA SER A 141 1.74 -15.38 1.25
C SER A 141 0.93 -14.20 1.77
N MET A 142 0.44 -13.36 0.85
CA MET A 142 -0.34 -12.16 1.16
C MET A 142 -1.74 -12.27 0.56
N ASP A 143 -2.74 -11.93 1.36
CA ASP A 143 -4.13 -11.74 0.96
C ASP A 143 -4.57 -10.32 1.29
N LEU A 144 -5.07 -9.57 0.31
CA LEU A 144 -5.66 -8.25 0.46
C LEU A 144 -7.18 -8.40 0.50
N GLN A 145 -7.77 -8.28 1.68
CA GLN A 145 -9.18 -8.59 1.90
C GLN A 145 -10.10 -7.42 1.60
N ASP A 146 -9.72 -6.21 2.00
CA ASP A 146 -10.50 -5.00 1.79
C ASP A 146 -9.60 -3.80 1.58
N THR A 147 -10.12 -2.72 0.99
CA THR A 147 -9.40 -1.45 0.81
C THR A 147 -10.30 -0.23 1.02
N ILE A 148 -9.69 0.85 1.53
CA ILE A 148 -10.31 2.18 1.59
C ILE A 148 -10.76 2.62 0.19
N ALA A 149 -9.98 2.32 -0.84
CA ALA A 149 -10.28 2.68 -2.23
C ALA A 149 -11.56 2.04 -2.77
N LYS A 150 -11.97 0.87 -2.24
CA LYS A 150 -13.26 0.21 -2.55
C LYS A 150 -14.42 0.73 -1.71
N GLY A 151 -14.19 1.71 -0.85
CA GLY A 151 -15.17 2.19 0.10
C GLY A 151 -15.23 1.39 1.41
N GLY A 152 -14.25 0.51 1.63
CA GLY A 152 -14.06 -0.18 2.91
C GLY A 152 -13.67 0.77 4.04
N ASN A 153 -13.84 0.31 5.29
CA ASN A 153 -13.48 1.10 6.47
C ASN A 153 -11.96 1.14 6.71
N CYS A 154 -11.23 0.18 6.15
CA CYS A 154 -9.77 0.07 6.24
C CYS A 154 -9.23 -0.70 5.03
N CYS A 155 -7.90 -0.67 4.84
CA CYS A 155 -7.24 -1.68 4.01
C CYS A 155 -6.79 -2.80 4.95
N ARG A 156 -7.26 -4.03 4.71
CA ARG A 156 -6.92 -5.19 5.54
C ARG A 156 -6.02 -6.16 4.79
N ILE A 157 -4.81 -6.33 5.30
CA ILE A 157 -3.82 -7.25 4.77
C ILE A 157 -3.65 -8.41 5.74
N VAL A 158 -3.67 -9.61 5.19
CA VAL A 158 -3.38 -10.85 5.92
C VAL A 158 -2.16 -11.50 5.29
N ILE A 159 -1.14 -11.74 6.08
CA ILE A 159 0.06 -12.47 5.67
C ILE A 159 0.11 -13.78 6.45
N THR A 160 0.29 -14.89 5.74
CA THR A 160 0.30 -16.23 6.32
C THR A 160 1.55 -16.98 5.91
N LYS A 161 2.02 -17.85 6.79
CA LYS A 161 3.06 -18.84 6.47
C LYS A 161 2.50 -19.93 5.56
N LYS A 162 3.28 -20.35 4.56
CA LYS A 162 2.95 -21.45 3.65
C LYS A 162 3.30 -22.79 4.24
#